data_c6d3f28d658095f5b8d4559e634197ef
#
_entry.id   c6d3f28d658095f5b8d4559e634197ef
#
_cell.length_a   1.000
_cell.length_b   1.000
_cell.length_c   1.000
_cell.angle_alpha   90.00
_cell.angle_beta   90.00
_cell.angle_gamma   90.00
#
_symmetry.space_group_name_H-M   'P 1'
#
loop_
_entity.id
_entity.type
_entity.pdbx_description
1 polymer ?
#
loop_
_entity_poly.entity_id
_entity_poly.type
_entity_poly.pdbx_seq_one_letter_code
_entity_poly.pdbx_strand_id
1 'polypeptide(L)'
;MSVLANYEPKSVFSYFEKLCTIPRGSGNTDGIASYLISFAKERGLESYRDAANNVIIRKPASAGYENADTIILQGHHDMVCEKNEGVDFDFLTDGIQIYVDGDDIRAKGTTLGGDNGIAVAMILAILSDDSLAHPPIEALITADEEIGMLGAFALDCTKLTGHKLINLDSEYEGVLMCSCAGGVNVRGKLPVSFKEATGTAVTVQIKGLTSGHSGVEIDKCRANANVLMGRLLAELSESTCYKLVALEGGARETAIAPIASCVILADDAAAVVQKALELGAVFAKEYATTEPNMVVDAAAGDTRTVSALTCADTKKVAKMLVALPDSVQEMSVDMPGLVQTSTNLGLMKLTDSDMTFSTTTRSSMTTQKEWIVRKVRTIVELAGGEVTVDGNYPGWAYNPHSVVKDTVLVCYKELFGKEATVDAVHAGIECGLFSDSIPNLDCVSIGPDMGDVHTPNEHLSIASTERTYRLLCAVLAKSK
;
A
#
# COMPACT_ATOMS: atom_id res chain seq x y z
N MET A 1 -26.93 -24.98 -9.06
CA MET A 1 -27.18 -25.29 -7.63
C MET A 1 -26.27 -24.40 -6.83
N SER A 2 -26.76 -23.84 -5.72
CA SER A 2 -25.93 -23.03 -4.82
C SER A 2 -24.81 -23.89 -4.22
N VAL A 3 -23.60 -23.44 -4.26
CA VAL A 3 -22.38 -24.12 -3.73
C VAL A 3 -22.32 -23.96 -2.21
N LEU A 4 -22.76 -22.79 -1.69
CA LEU A 4 -22.63 -22.40 -0.30
C LEU A 4 -23.92 -22.56 0.53
N ALA A 5 -25.00 -23.15 -0.01
CA ALA A 5 -26.32 -23.24 0.65
C ALA A 5 -26.32 -23.95 2.02
N ASN A 6 -25.33 -24.79 2.29
CA ASN A 6 -25.25 -25.57 3.54
C ASN A 6 -24.35 -24.93 4.60
N TYR A 7 -23.73 -23.77 4.31
CA TYR A 7 -22.80 -23.09 5.23
C TYR A 7 -23.48 -21.90 5.90
N GLU A 8 -23.10 -21.64 7.15
CA GLU A 8 -23.55 -20.46 7.89
C GLU A 8 -22.45 -19.37 7.87
N PRO A 9 -22.84 -18.08 7.83
CA PRO A 9 -24.21 -17.55 7.82
C PRO A 9 -24.84 -17.60 6.41
N LYS A 10 -25.98 -18.25 6.28
CA LYS A 10 -26.64 -18.46 4.98
C LYS A 10 -26.89 -17.17 4.21
N SER A 11 -27.30 -16.11 4.90
CA SER A 11 -27.54 -14.81 4.28
C SER A 11 -26.28 -14.25 3.66
N VAL A 12 -25.14 -14.25 4.37
CA VAL A 12 -23.84 -13.77 3.87
C VAL A 12 -23.41 -14.57 2.64
N PHE A 13 -23.39 -15.90 2.72
CA PHE A 13 -22.95 -16.72 1.61
C PHE A 13 -23.91 -16.68 0.40
N SER A 14 -25.21 -16.50 0.63
CA SER A 14 -26.16 -16.28 -0.47
C SER A 14 -25.86 -14.98 -1.24
N TYR A 15 -25.55 -13.89 -0.50
CA TYR A 15 -25.14 -12.64 -1.15
C TYR A 15 -23.77 -12.77 -1.82
N PHE A 16 -22.80 -13.43 -1.20
CA PHE A 16 -21.49 -13.65 -1.80
C PHE A 16 -21.60 -14.43 -3.13
N GLU A 17 -22.36 -15.55 -3.16
CA GLU A 17 -22.64 -16.26 -4.42
C GLU A 17 -23.30 -15.37 -5.46
N LYS A 18 -24.23 -14.50 -5.04
CA LYS A 18 -24.86 -13.55 -5.97
C LYS A 18 -23.86 -12.55 -6.52
N LEU A 19 -22.96 -12.00 -5.70
CA LEU A 19 -21.90 -11.08 -6.12
C LEU A 19 -20.95 -11.75 -7.11
N CYS A 20 -20.60 -13.01 -6.90
CA CYS A 20 -19.76 -13.80 -7.81
C CYS A 20 -20.39 -13.97 -9.22
N THR A 21 -21.72 -13.83 -9.35
CA THR A 21 -22.38 -13.87 -10.68
C THR A 21 -22.33 -12.55 -11.44
N ILE A 22 -21.86 -11.48 -10.84
CA ILE A 22 -21.84 -10.13 -11.41
C ILE A 22 -20.38 -9.78 -11.73
N PRO A 23 -20.03 -9.59 -13.01
CA PRO A 23 -18.71 -9.06 -13.39
C PRO A 23 -18.46 -7.72 -12.69
N ARG A 24 -17.35 -7.63 -11.91
CA ARG A 24 -17.05 -6.49 -11.06
C ARG A 24 -15.55 -6.18 -10.93
N GLY A 25 -14.77 -6.54 -11.94
CA GLY A 25 -13.37 -6.13 -12.01
C GLY A 25 -13.23 -4.61 -11.93
N SER A 26 -12.13 -4.12 -11.37
CA SER A 26 -11.84 -2.67 -11.31
C SER A 26 -11.98 -2.03 -12.69
N GLY A 27 -12.62 -0.87 -12.76
CA GLY A 27 -13.03 -0.20 -14.00
C GLY A 27 -14.31 -0.75 -14.66
N ASN A 28 -14.86 -1.89 -14.20
CA ASN A 28 -16.13 -2.49 -14.69
C ASN A 28 -17.17 -2.58 -13.57
N THR A 29 -17.45 -1.46 -12.91
CA THR A 29 -18.19 -1.40 -11.64
C THR A 29 -19.65 -0.97 -11.78
N ASP A 30 -20.14 -0.61 -12.98
CA ASP A 30 -21.52 -0.14 -13.21
C ASP A 30 -22.57 -1.20 -12.87
N GLY A 31 -22.33 -2.46 -13.27
CA GLY A 31 -23.25 -3.56 -13.05
C GLY A 31 -23.48 -3.86 -11.58
N ILE A 32 -22.41 -3.93 -10.79
CA ILE A 32 -22.49 -4.18 -9.36
C ILE A 32 -23.11 -3.00 -8.60
N ALA A 33 -22.75 -1.75 -8.94
CA ALA A 33 -23.38 -0.57 -8.34
C ALA A 33 -24.89 -0.52 -8.62
N SER A 34 -25.32 -0.87 -9.84
CA SER A 34 -26.73 -0.97 -10.21
C SER A 34 -27.46 -2.07 -9.42
N TYR A 35 -26.80 -3.20 -9.16
CA TYR A 35 -27.35 -4.26 -8.30
C TYR A 35 -27.56 -3.76 -6.87
N LEU A 36 -26.59 -3.05 -6.28
CA LEU A 36 -26.67 -2.52 -4.92
C LEU A 36 -27.82 -1.51 -4.78
N ILE A 37 -28.03 -0.63 -5.75
CA ILE A 37 -29.16 0.30 -5.77
C ILE A 37 -30.50 -0.46 -5.88
N SER A 38 -30.57 -1.50 -6.71
CA SER A 38 -31.77 -2.34 -6.85
C SER A 38 -32.08 -3.07 -5.54
N PHE A 39 -31.04 -3.63 -4.88
CA PHE A 39 -31.16 -4.26 -3.56
C PHE A 39 -31.76 -3.31 -2.51
N ALA A 40 -31.26 -2.08 -2.44
CA ALA A 40 -31.78 -1.08 -1.50
C ALA A 40 -33.25 -0.72 -1.79
N LYS A 41 -33.57 -0.50 -3.07
CA LYS A 41 -34.94 -0.16 -3.51
C LYS A 41 -35.93 -1.26 -3.18
N GLU A 42 -35.59 -2.53 -3.39
CA GLU A 42 -36.46 -3.68 -3.07
C GLU A 42 -36.79 -3.78 -1.58
N ARG A 43 -35.94 -3.22 -0.70
CA ARG A 43 -36.11 -3.19 0.77
C ARG A 43 -36.63 -1.87 1.31
N GLY A 44 -36.92 -0.90 0.43
CA GLY A 44 -37.36 0.42 0.84
C GLY A 44 -36.29 1.24 1.59
N LEU A 45 -35.01 0.91 1.40
CA LEU A 45 -33.91 1.63 2.00
C LEU A 45 -33.52 2.83 1.13
N GLU A 46 -33.14 3.94 1.79
CA GLU A 46 -32.58 5.09 1.11
C GLU A 46 -31.22 4.71 0.54
N SER A 47 -30.96 5.10 -0.70
CA SER A 47 -29.66 4.84 -1.35
C SER A 47 -29.23 5.97 -2.26
N TYR A 48 -27.93 6.12 -2.38
CA TYR A 48 -27.27 7.11 -3.22
C TYR A 48 -26.13 6.44 -3.98
N ARG A 49 -25.98 6.74 -5.27
CA ARG A 49 -24.83 6.35 -6.11
C ARG A 49 -24.22 7.61 -6.69
N ASP A 50 -22.91 7.75 -6.58
CA ASP A 50 -22.17 8.84 -7.20
C ASP A 50 -21.66 8.51 -8.62
N ALA A 51 -20.96 9.47 -9.23
CA ALA A 51 -20.41 9.32 -10.58
C ALA A 51 -19.24 8.33 -10.67
N ALA A 52 -18.59 8.03 -9.54
CA ALA A 52 -17.51 7.05 -9.44
C ALA A 52 -18.02 5.62 -9.13
N ASN A 53 -19.34 5.42 -9.08
CA ASN A 53 -19.98 4.16 -8.71
C ASN A 53 -19.89 3.79 -7.22
N ASN A 54 -19.49 4.71 -6.35
CA ASN A 54 -19.67 4.49 -4.92
C ASN A 54 -21.15 4.43 -4.59
N VAL A 55 -21.53 3.56 -3.65
CA VAL A 55 -22.92 3.39 -3.21
C VAL A 55 -23.01 3.58 -1.70
N ILE A 56 -23.93 4.45 -1.26
CA ILE A 56 -24.31 4.61 0.14
C ILE A 56 -25.73 4.09 0.30
N ILE A 57 -25.96 3.19 1.28
CA ILE A 57 -27.30 2.68 1.63
C ILE A 57 -27.53 2.95 3.11
N ARG A 58 -28.69 3.53 3.46
CA ARG A 58 -29.04 3.88 4.83
C ARG A 58 -30.10 2.95 5.38
N LYS A 59 -29.83 2.40 6.57
CA LYS A 59 -30.82 1.63 7.36
C LYS A 59 -31.13 2.39 8.65
N PRO A 60 -32.40 2.71 8.93
CA PRO A 60 -32.81 3.30 10.21
C PRO A 60 -32.45 2.39 11.38
N ALA A 61 -32.25 2.96 12.57
CA ALA A 61 -31.96 2.21 13.78
C ALA A 61 -33.04 1.19 14.09
N SER A 62 -32.68 0.06 14.68
CA SER A 62 -33.62 -0.86 15.31
C SER A 62 -34.23 -0.24 16.58
N ALA A 63 -35.40 -0.80 17.03
CA ALA A 63 -36.08 -0.30 18.21
C ALA A 63 -35.17 -0.22 19.46
N GLY A 64 -35.15 0.96 20.08
CA GLY A 64 -34.30 1.25 21.25
C GLY A 64 -32.90 1.71 20.95
N TYR A 65 -32.53 1.94 19.67
CA TYR A 65 -31.24 2.47 19.20
C TYR A 65 -31.41 3.81 18.45
N GLU A 66 -32.56 4.44 18.50
CA GLU A 66 -32.90 5.64 17.72
C GLU A 66 -32.01 6.85 18.05
N ASN A 67 -31.44 6.88 19.25
CA ASN A 67 -30.56 7.95 19.71
C ASN A 67 -29.09 7.57 19.70
N ALA A 68 -28.74 6.38 19.21
CA ALA A 68 -27.35 5.95 19.10
C ALA A 68 -26.66 6.66 17.91
N ASP A 69 -25.35 6.80 18.01
CA ASP A 69 -24.53 7.37 16.92
C ASP A 69 -24.57 6.46 15.69
N THR A 70 -24.69 7.06 14.51
CA THR A 70 -24.62 6.32 13.24
C THR A 70 -23.29 5.61 13.06
N ILE A 71 -23.35 4.33 12.65
CA ILE A 71 -22.18 3.55 12.28
C ILE A 71 -22.09 3.43 10.77
N ILE A 72 -20.92 3.72 10.22
CA ILE A 72 -20.58 3.46 8.83
C ILE A 72 -19.99 2.05 8.74
N LEU A 73 -20.59 1.17 7.93
CA LEU A 73 -20.01 -0.11 7.52
C LEU A 73 -19.42 0.07 6.12
N GLN A 74 -18.14 -0.23 5.94
CA GLN A 74 -17.46 0.09 4.70
C GLN A 74 -16.71 -1.13 4.14
N GLY A 75 -16.73 -1.25 2.82
CA GLY A 75 -15.96 -2.17 2.00
C GLY A 75 -16.03 -1.75 0.54
N HIS A 76 -15.25 -2.39 -0.35
CA HIS A 76 -15.29 -2.10 -1.77
C HIS A 76 -15.94 -3.23 -2.58
N HIS A 77 -16.49 -2.90 -3.74
CA HIS A 77 -17.23 -3.86 -4.56
C HIS A 77 -16.48 -4.32 -5.81
N ASP A 78 -15.38 -3.69 -6.17
CA ASP A 78 -14.51 -4.15 -7.25
C ASP A 78 -13.59 -5.31 -6.81
N MET A 79 -12.82 -5.85 -7.69
CA MET A 79 -11.85 -6.92 -7.43
C MET A 79 -10.72 -6.91 -8.47
N VAL A 80 -9.56 -7.44 -8.09
CA VAL A 80 -8.46 -7.74 -9.02
C VAL A 80 -8.84 -8.87 -9.99
N CYS A 81 -8.48 -8.73 -11.25
CA CYS A 81 -8.79 -9.66 -12.34
C CYS A 81 -7.54 -10.41 -12.79
N GLU A 82 -7.24 -11.55 -12.15
CA GLU A 82 -6.13 -12.43 -12.50
C GLU A 82 -6.63 -13.85 -12.80
N LYS A 83 -6.01 -14.52 -13.76
CA LYS A 83 -6.33 -15.91 -14.11
C LYS A 83 -5.10 -16.73 -14.45
N ASN A 84 -5.18 -18.03 -14.24
CA ASN A 84 -4.14 -18.96 -14.65
C ASN A 84 -3.97 -19.00 -16.16
N GLU A 85 -2.75 -19.27 -16.63
CA GLU A 85 -2.46 -19.44 -18.03
C GLU A 85 -3.32 -20.55 -18.66
N GLY A 86 -3.93 -20.28 -19.81
CA GLY A 86 -4.78 -21.22 -20.52
C GLY A 86 -6.24 -21.30 -20.05
N VAL A 87 -6.62 -20.55 -19.03
CA VAL A 87 -8.03 -20.46 -18.60
C VAL A 87 -8.80 -19.54 -19.54
N ASP A 88 -9.86 -20.09 -20.16
CA ASP A 88 -10.81 -19.32 -20.99
C ASP A 88 -11.86 -18.68 -20.06
N PHE A 89 -11.70 -17.40 -19.76
CA PHE A 89 -12.55 -16.61 -18.88
C PHE A 89 -12.44 -15.13 -19.23
N ASP A 90 -13.59 -14.45 -19.34
CA ASP A 90 -13.67 -13.02 -19.61
C ASP A 90 -14.26 -12.29 -18.38
N PHE A 91 -13.43 -11.58 -17.63
CA PHE A 91 -13.84 -10.81 -16.46
C PHE A 91 -14.86 -9.70 -16.76
N LEU A 92 -15.06 -9.32 -18.02
CA LEU A 92 -16.07 -8.33 -18.40
C LEU A 92 -17.48 -8.92 -18.47
N THR A 93 -17.61 -10.22 -18.67
CA THR A 93 -18.89 -10.89 -18.98
C THR A 93 -19.20 -12.10 -18.11
N ASP A 94 -18.16 -12.81 -17.66
CA ASP A 94 -18.34 -14.08 -16.97
C ASP A 94 -18.42 -13.90 -15.45
N GLY A 95 -19.28 -14.68 -14.81
CA GLY A 95 -19.33 -14.79 -13.36
C GLY A 95 -18.29 -15.76 -12.82
N ILE A 96 -17.71 -15.44 -11.65
CA ILE A 96 -16.72 -16.24 -10.95
C ILE A 96 -17.31 -17.62 -10.60
N GLN A 97 -16.61 -18.69 -10.98
CA GLN A 97 -17.01 -20.06 -10.69
C GLN A 97 -16.39 -20.54 -9.39
N ILE A 98 -17.15 -20.44 -8.30
CA ILE A 98 -16.67 -20.83 -6.98
C ILE A 98 -16.83 -22.32 -6.72
N TYR A 99 -15.99 -22.85 -5.81
CA TYR A 99 -16.11 -24.19 -5.23
C TYR A 99 -15.58 -24.15 -3.78
N VAL A 100 -15.85 -25.20 -3.03
CA VAL A 100 -15.35 -25.36 -1.64
C VAL A 100 -14.28 -26.43 -1.61
N ASP A 101 -13.19 -26.13 -0.93
CA ASP A 101 -12.07 -27.04 -0.65
C ASP A 101 -11.75 -27.03 0.85
N GLY A 102 -12.26 -28.01 1.58
CA GLY A 102 -12.17 -28.04 3.04
C GLY A 102 -12.96 -26.90 3.69
N ASP A 103 -12.28 -25.97 4.36
CA ASP A 103 -12.87 -24.75 4.93
C ASP A 103 -12.78 -23.55 3.98
N ASP A 104 -12.14 -23.69 2.83
CA ASP A 104 -11.88 -22.60 1.91
C ASP A 104 -12.91 -22.52 0.79
N ILE A 105 -13.38 -21.31 0.50
CA ILE A 105 -14.04 -20.95 -0.75
C ILE A 105 -12.94 -20.51 -1.73
N ARG A 106 -12.95 -21.06 -2.94
CA ARG A 106 -12.00 -20.80 -4.00
C ARG A 106 -12.69 -20.59 -5.35
N ALA A 107 -11.98 -20.01 -6.31
CA ALA A 107 -12.43 -19.86 -7.69
C ALA A 107 -11.68 -20.82 -8.64
N LYS A 108 -12.33 -21.21 -9.74
CA LYS A 108 -11.77 -22.13 -10.74
C LYS A 108 -10.81 -21.43 -11.70
N GLY A 109 -9.57 -21.27 -11.26
CA GLY A 109 -8.49 -20.75 -12.10
C GLY A 109 -8.51 -19.23 -12.32
N THR A 110 -9.28 -18.52 -11.52
CA THR A 110 -9.32 -17.05 -11.48
C THR A 110 -9.16 -16.56 -10.04
N THR A 111 -8.94 -15.26 -9.83
CA THR A 111 -9.19 -14.61 -8.54
C THR A 111 -10.61 -14.89 -8.08
N LEU A 112 -10.83 -14.97 -6.76
CA LEU A 112 -12.13 -15.23 -6.14
C LEU A 112 -12.96 -13.94 -6.00
N GLY A 113 -12.27 -12.82 -5.67
CA GLY A 113 -12.89 -11.58 -5.25
C GLY A 113 -13.55 -11.71 -3.86
N GLY A 114 -12.98 -12.54 -2.99
CA GLY A 114 -13.25 -12.54 -1.56
C GLY A 114 -12.92 -11.18 -0.98
N ASP A 115 -11.77 -10.66 -1.39
CA ASP A 115 -11.35 -9.27 -1.31
C ASP A 115 -12.06 -8.44 -2.41
N ASN A 116 -13.00 -7.54 -2.09
CA ASN A 116 -13.63 -7.36 -0.77
C ASN A 116 -15.14 -7.71 -0.84
N GLY A 117 -15.49 -8.66 -1.76
CA GLY A 117 -16.87 -9.11 -1.97
C GLY A 117 -17.51 -9.71 -0.72
N ILE A 118 -16.72 -10.28 0.18
CA ILE A 118 -17.27 -10.83 1.43
C ILE A 118 -17.73 -9.73 2.39
N ALA A 119 -17.04 -8.60 2.45
CA ALA A 119 -17.48 -7.43 3.20
C ALA A 119 -18.82 -6.92 2.68
N VAL A 120 -18.93 -6.76 1.35
CA VAL A 120 -20.20 -6.35 0.73
C VAL A 120 -21.32 -7.35 1.07
N ALA A 121 -21.05 -8.66 1.01
CA ALA A 121 -22.02 -9.69 1.38
C ALA A 121 -22.47 -9.61 2.85
N MET A 122 -21.53 -9.37 3.80
CA MET A 122 -21.85 -9.15 5.22
C MET A 122 -22.73 -7.89 5.41
N ILE A 123 -22.38 -6.80 4.74
CA ILE A 123 -23.15 -5.55 4.77
C ILE A 123 -24.58 -5.79 4.26
N LEU A 124 -24.73 -6.46 3.11
CA LEU A 124 -26.05 -6.77 2.56
C LEU A 124 -26.87 -7.68 3.49
N ALA A 125 -26.22 -8.63 4.15
CA ALA A 125 -26.88 -9.50 5.15
C ALA A 125 -27.42 -8.68 6.34
N ILE A 126 -26.65 -7.74 6.89
CA ILE A 126 -27.06 -6.83 7.96
C ILE A 126 -28.20 -5.91 7.49
N LEU A 127 -28.09 -5.34 6.31
CA LEU A 127 -29.13 -4.45 5.75
C LEU A 127 -30.46 -5.17 5.53
N SER A 128 -30.46 -6.48 5.28
CA SER A 128 -31.66 -7.28 5.02
C SER A 128 -32.25 -7.96 6.25
N ASP A 129 -31.59 -7.92 7.41
CA ASP A 129 -32.07 -8.57 8.63
C ASP A 129 -32.70 -7.56 9.59
N ASP A 130 -34.03 -7.58 9.66
CA ASP A 130 -34.79 -6.70 10.55
C ASP A 130 -34.84 -7.20 12.01
N SER A 131 -34.26 -8.36 12.30
CA SER A 131 -34.19 -8.92 13.65
C SER A 131 -32.96 -8.48 14.44
N LEU A 132 -31.95 -7.95 13.75
CA LEU A 132 -30.70 -7.47 14.37
C LEU A 132 -30.96 -6.18 15.18
N ALA A 133 -30.31 -6.11 16.35
CA ALA A 133 -30.22 -4.88 17.13
C ALA A 133 -29.06 -4.05 16.62
N HIS A 134 -29.31 -2.81 16.18
CA HIS A 134 -28.26 -1.95 15.59
C HIS A 134 -28.61 -0.46 15.68
N PRO A 135 -27.62 0.45 15.76
CA PRO A 135 -27.80 1.89 15.58
C PRO A 135 -28.20 2.22 14.13
N PRO A 136 -28.43 3.50 13.78
CA PRO A 136 -28.53 3.88 12.37
C PRO A 136 -27.26 3.42 11.61
N ILE A 137 -27.44 2.83 10.42
CA ILE A 137 -26.33 2.33 9.60
C ILE A 137 -26.23 3.12 8.30
N GLU A 138 -25.02 3.54 7.95
CA GLU A 138 -24.64 3.97 6.62
C GLU A 138 -23.71 2.90 6.02
N ALA A 139 -24.17 2.13 5.06
CA ALA A 139 -23.35 1.20 4.30
C ALA A 139 -22.66 1.97 3.17
N LEU A 140 -21.37 2.19 3.30
CA LEU A 140 -20.51 2.82 2.30
C LEU A 140 -19.78 1.72 1.52
N ILE A 141 -20.12 1.57 0.25
CA ILE A 141 -19.54 0.57 -0.63
C ILE A 141 -18.83 1.29 -1.77
N THR A 142 -17.51 1.28 -1.74
CA THR A 142 -16.66 2.02 -2.68
C THR A 142 -16.36 1.23 -3.95
N ALA A 143 -15.91 1.94 -4.98
CA ALA A 143 -15.52 1.41 -6.28
C ALA A 143 -14.02 1.62 -6.52
N ASP A 144 -13.43 0.76 -7.35
CA ASP A 144 -12.07 0.95 -7.88
C ASP A 144 -11.01 1.18 -6.80
N GLU A 145 -11.14 0.45 -5.68
CA GLU A 145 -10.15 0.43 -4.61
C GLU A 145 -8.82 -0.09 -5.12
N GLU A 146 -8.83 -1.22 -5.79
CA GLU A 146 -7.70 -2.04 -6.24
C GLU A 146 -6.79 -1.36 -7.30
N ILE A 147 -7.29 -0.30 -7.91
CA ILE A 147 -6.52 0.52 -8.86
C ILE A 147 -6.16 1.90 -8.30
N GLY A 148 -6.11 1.98 -6.95
CA GLY A 148 -5.62 3.15 -6.23
C GLY A 148 -6.67 3.94 -5.49
N MET A 149 -7.70 3.27 -4.94
CA MET A 149 -8.75 3.87 -4.09
C MET A 149 -9.52 5.00 -4.81
N LEU A 150 -9.72 4.86 -6.14
CA LEU A 150 -10.25 5.94 -6.98
C LEU A 150 -11.67 6.37 -6.55
N GLY A 151 -12.50 5.41 -6.14
CA GLY A 151 -13.83 5.69 -5.62
C GLY A 151 -13.78 6.49 -4.33
N ALA A 152 -12.96 6.08 -3.36
CA ALA A 152 -12.82 6.79 -2.09
C ALA A 152 -12.27 8.21 -2.27
N PHE A 153 -11.34 8.42 -3.21
CA PHE A 153 -10.87 9.76 -3.58
C PHE A 153 -11.97 10.64 -4.19
N ALA A 154 -12.89 10.06 -4.96
CA ALA A 154 -13.97 10.79 -5.61
C ALA A 154 -15.18 11.05 -4.71
N LEU A 155 -15.26 10.36 -3.55
CA LEU A 155 -16.40 10.39 -2.66
C LEU A 155 -16.60 11.77 -2.02
N ASP A 156 -17.82 12.31 -2.11
CA ASP A 156 -18.26 13.44 -1.30
C ASP A 156 -18.65 12.96 0.10
N CYS A 157 -17.69 12.97 1.02
CA CYS A 157 -17.89 12.53 2.41
C CYS A 157 -18.94 13.37 3.19
N THR A 158 -19.37 14.55 2.68
CA THR A 158 -20.46 15.32 3.29
C THR A 158 -21.83 14.63 3.17
N LYS A 159 -21.94 13.58 2.36
CA LYS A 159 -23.10 12.70 2.27
C LYS A 159 -23.23 11.73 3.43
N LEU A 160 -22.16 11.52 4.20
CA LEU A 160 -22.15 10.68 5.39
C LEU A 160 -22.43 11.52 6.64
N THR A 161 -23.11 10.93 7.60
CA THR A 161 -23.44 11.56 8.88
C THR A 161 -22.77 10.85 10.06
N GLY A 162 -22.33 9.62 9.86
CA GLY A 162 -21.62 8.83 10.87
C GLY A 162 -20.21 9.31 11.13
N HIS A 163 -19.78 9.19 12.38
CA HIS A 163 -18.39 9.44 12.82
C HIS A 163 -17.75 8.20 13.45
N LYS A 164 -18.39 7.04 13.34
CA LYS A 164 -17.87 5.73 13.71
C LYS A 164 -17.87 4.84 12.47
N LEU A 165 -16.72 4.30 12.10
CA LEU A 165 -16.57 3.50 10.90
C LEU A 165 -15.95 2.14 11.22
N ILE A 166 -16.58 1.10 10.69
CA ILE A 166 -16.02 -0.26 10.68
C ILE A 166 -15.79 -0.62 9.21
N ASN A 167 -14.52 -0.58 8.81
CA ASN A 167 -14.07 -1.10 7.52
C ASN A 167 -13.96 -2.63 7.64
N LEU A 168 -14.30 -3.34 6.56
CA LEU A 168 -14.35 -4.80 6.53
C LEU A 168 -13.34 -5.40 5.53
N ASP A 169 -12.19 -4.74 5.40
CA ASP A 169 -11.20 -4.98 4.37
C ASP A 169 -9.87 -5.50 4.93
N SER A 170 -9.92 -6.15 6.09
CA SER A 170 -8.78 -6.88 6.66
C SER A 170 -8.86 -8.36 6.31
N GLU A 171 -7.70 -9.01 6.22
CA GLU A 171 -7.54 -10.38 5.74
C GLU A 171 -7.23 -11.40 6.85
N TYR A 172 -7.23 -10.96 8.12
CA TYR A 172 -6.86 -11.80 9.27
C TYR A 172 -7.88 -11.66 10.40
N GLU A 173 -8.53 -12.76 10.74
CA GLU A 173 -9.46 -12.80 11.86
C GLU A 173 -8.76 -12.52 13.20
N GLY A 174 -9.40 -11.67 14.01
CA GLY A 174 -8.87 -11.32 15.34
C GLY A 174 -7.72 -10.33 15.31
N VAL A 175 -7.40 -9.78 14.14
CA VAL A 175 -6.49 -8.65 13.99
C VAL A 175 -7.31 -7.40 13.65
N LEU A 176 -7.21 -6.39 14.50
CA LEU A 176 -7.85 -5.09 14.31
C LEU A 176 -6.83 -4.11 13.75
N MET A 177 -6.99 -3.72 12.50
CA MET A 177 -6.19 -2.62 11.96
C MET A 177 -6.73 -1.30 12.48
N CYS A 178 -5.86 -0.50 13.11
CA CYS A 178 -6.20 0.77 13.77
C CYS A 178 -5.34 1.94 13.31
N SER A 179 -4.52 1.76 12.29
CA SER A 179 -3.68 2.79 11.68
C SER A 179 -3.19 2.33 10.31
N CYS A 180 -2.98 3.27 9.41
CA CYS A 180 -2.31 3.01 8.14
C CYS A 180 -1.44 4.19 7.70
N ALA A 181 -0.43 3.92 6.87
CA ALA A 181 0.39 4.99 6.32
C ALA A 181 -0.26 5.61 5.08
N GLY A 182 -0.27 6.94 5.03
CA GLY A 182 -0.41 7.67 3.78
C GLY A 182 0.89 7.61 2.97
N GLY A 183 0.82 8.01 1.72
CA GLY A 183 1.96 7.99 0.81
C GLY A 183 2.08 9.24 -0.03
N VAL A 184 3.29 9.47 -0.56
CA VAL A 184 3.57 10.52 -1.53
C VAL A 184 4.84 10.20 -2.30
N ASN A 185 4.85 10.44 -3.60
CA ASN A 185 6.06 10.36 -4.42
C ASN A 185 6.68 11.73 -4.59
N VAL A 186 7.99 11.80 -4.41
CA VAL A 186 8.78 13.02 -4.60
C VAL A 186 9.80 12.77 -5.69
N ARG A 187 9.66 13.50 -6.81
CA ARG A 187 10.56 13.40 -7.95
C ARG A 187 11.48 14.60 -7.99
N GLY A 188 12.77 14.34 -7.82
CA GLY A 188 13.80 15.35 -7.92
C GLY A 188 14.43 15.39 -9.30
N LYS A 189 14.76 16.61 -9.74
CA LYS A 189 15.46 16.89 -10.99
C LYS A 189 16.54 17.92 -10.72
N LEU A 190 17.79 17.52 -10.92
CA LEU A 190 18.97 18.38 -10.76
C LEU A 190 19.63 18.59 -12.13
N PRO A 191 19.57 19.82 -12.69
CA PRO A 191 20.29 20.15 -13.92
C PRO A 191 21.80 19.95 -13.77
N VAL A 192 22.40 19.31 -14.77
CA VAL A 192 23.85 19.00 -14.80
C VAL A 192 24.45 19.35 -16.16
N SER A 193 25.75 19.59 -16.18
CA SER A 193 26.49 19.97 -17.38
C SER A 193 27.50 18.88 -17.77
N PHE A 194 27.46 18.51 -19.04
CA PHE A 194 28.38 17.59 -19.64
C PHE A 194 29.48 18.34 -20.45
N LYS A 195 30.68 17.75 -20.47
CA LYS A 195 31.78 18.17 -21.31
C LYS A 195 32.53 16.94 -21.84
N GLU A 196 33.12 17.07 -23.03
CA GLU A 196 34.08 16.05 -23.49
C GLU A 196 35.22 15.89 -22.49
N ALA A 197 35.48 14.66 -22.15
CA ALA A 197 36.54 14.28 -21.24
C ALA A 197 37.20 12.98 -21.69
N THR A 198 38.50 12.91 -21.59
CA THR A 198 39.29 11.71 -21.86
C THR A 198 39.70 11.08 -20.52
N GLY A 199 39.64 9.78 -20.43
CA GLY A 199 40.04 9.00 -19.26
C GLY A 199 39.74 7.52 -19.46
N THR A 200 40.21 6.68 -18.56
CA THR A 200 39.88 5.27 -18.56
C THR A 200 38.50 5.08 -17.94
N ALA A 201 37.63 4.40 -18.67
CA ALA A 201 36.26 4.12 -18.17
C ALA A 201 36.33 3.05 -17.06
N VAL A 202 35.62 3.28 -15.96
CA VAL A 202 35.39 2.27 -14.92
C VAL A 202 33.89 2.08 -14.77
N THR A 203 33.45 0.85 -14.89
CA THR A 203 32.04 0.46 -14.60
C THR A 203 32.00 -0.10 -13.19
N VAL A 204 31.06 0.41 -12.39
CA VAL A 204 30.78 -0.10 -11.05
C VAL A 204 29.32 -0.52 -10.97
N GLN A 205 29.05 -1.68 -10.40
CA GLN A 205 27.70 -2.21 -10.21
C GLN A 205 27.54 -2.76 -8.78
N ILE A 206 26.45 -2.39 -8.12
CA ILE A 206 25.98 -2.96 -6.86
C ILE A 206 24.76 -3.81 -7.21
N LYS A 207 24.78 -5.11 -6.86
CA LYS A 207 23.74 -6.08 -7.23
C LYS A 207 23.61 -7.19 -6.21
N GLY A 208 22.59 -8.07 -6.41
CA GLY A 208 22.34 -9.21 -5.55
C GLY A 208 21.64 -8.87 -4.24
N LEU A 209 21.05 -7.66 -4.14
CA LEU A 209 20.28 -7.24 -2.97
C LEU A 209 18.89 -7.87 -3.01
N THR A 210 18.36 -8.17 -1.83
CA THR A 210 17.08 -8.86 -1.64
C THR A 210 15.89 -8.05 -2.12
N SER A 211 15.97 -6.69 -2.07
CA SER A 211 14.84 -5.81 -2.38
C SER A 211 13.66 -5.98 -1.42
N GLY A 212 12.47 -5.53 -1.82
CA GLY A 212 11.22 -5.66 -1.09
C GLY A 212 10.33 -4.43 -1.23
N HIS A 213 9.12 -4.52 -0.72
CA HIS A 213 8.17 -3.42 -0.76
C HIS A 213 8.60 -2.29 0.19
N SER A 214 8.66 -1.05 -0.32
CA SER A 214 9.13 0.13 0.43
C SER A 214 8.20 0.58 1.56
N GLY A 215 7.07 -0.07 1.75
CA GLY A 215 6.16 0.11 2.88
C GLY A 215 6.35 -1.03 3.89
N VAL A 216 5.67 -2.14 3.67
CA VAL A 216 5.55 -3.26 4.64
C VAL A 216 6.85 -4.02 4.92
N GLU A 217 7.93 -3.76 4.17
CA GLU A 217 9.23 -4.40 4.38
C GLU A 217 10.38 -3.40 4.64
N ILE A 218 10.06 -2.11 4.83
CA ILE A 218 11.08 -1.08 5.05
C ILE A 218 11.79 -1.25 6.40
N ASP A 219 11.15 -1.89 7.36
CA ASP A 219 11.66 -2.25 8.69
C ASP A 219 12.66 -3.41 8.68
N LYS A 220 12.76 -4.15 7.57
CA LYS A 220 13.64 -5.34 7.47
C LYS A 220 15.13 -5.00 7.39
N CYS A 221 15.50 -3.73 7.48
CA CYS A 221 16.89 -3.26 7.43
C CYS A 221 17.64 -3.75 6.18
N ARG A 222 16.95 -3.88 5.05
CA ARG A 222 17.55 -4.23 3.77
C ARG A 222 18.34 -3.05 3.20
N ALA A 223 19.42 -3.34 2.51
CA ALA A 223 20.21 -2.31 1.83
C ALA A 223 19.47 -1.79 0.59
N ASN A 224 19.63 -0.49 0.32
CA ASN A 224 19.17 0.15 -0.90
C ASN A 224 20.39 0.42 -1.81
N ALA A 225 20.43 -0.19 -3.01
CA ALA A 225 21.55 -0.08 -3.94
C ALA A 225 21.78 1.37 -4.38
N ASN A 226 20.74 2.21 -4.50
CA ASN A 226 20.86 3.62 -4.85
C ASN A 226 21.61 4.41 -3.76
N VAL A 227 21.28 4.15 -2.51
CA VAL A 227 21.94 4.76 -1.34
C VAL A 227 23.40 4.32 -1.24
N LEU A 228 23.65 3.02 -1.40
CA LEU A 228 25.02 2.49 -1.39
C LEU A 228 25.87 3.04 -2.55
N MET A 229 25.28 3.22 -3.74
CA MET A 229 25.95 3.84 -4.87
C MET A 229 26.25 5.32 -4.58
N GLY A 230 25.33 6.06 -3.98
CA GLY A 230 25.57 7.44 -3.53
C GLY A 230 26.76 7.53 -2.55
N ARG A 231 26.79 6.64 -1.55
CA ARG A 231 27.91 6.52 -0.60
C ARG A 231 29.23 6.18 -1.29
N LEU A 232 29.22 5.20 -2.20
CA LEU A 232 30.40 4.80 -2.96
C LEU A 232 30.97 5.97 -3.78
N LEU A 233 30.12 6.69 -4.50
CA LEU A 233 30.53 7.86 -5.28
C LEU A 233 31.11 8.98 -4.40
N ALA A 234 30.53 9.24 -3.24
CA ALA A 234 31.05 10.23 -2.30
C ALA A 234 32.42 9.83 -1.75
N GLU A 235 32.59 8.61 -1.28
CA GLU A 235 33.85 8.08 -0.75
C GLU A 235 34.96 8.08 -1.83
N LEU A 236 34.64 7.73 -3.08
CA LEU A 236 35.56 7.85 -4.21
C LEU A 236 36.03 9.29 -4.42
N SER A 237 35.12 10.28 -4.25
CA SER A 237 35.42 11.69 -4.48
C SER A 237 36.39 12.30 -3.46
N GLU A 238 36.58 11.66 -2.30
CA GLU A 238 37.53 12.09 -1.27
C GLU A 238 38.98 11.64 -1.59
N SER A 239 39.17 10.54 -2.33
CA SER A 239 40.46 9.92 -2.56
C SER A 239 40.92 9.98 -4.03
N THR A 240 40.00 10.12 -4.97
CA THR A 240 40.27 10.07 -6.41
C THR A 240 39.56 11.16 -7.18
N CYS A 241 40.15 11.59 -8.32
CA CYS A 241 39.43 12.48 -9.25
C CYS A 241 38.76 11.63 -10.34
N TYR A 242 37.45 11.75 -10.47
CA TYR A 242 36.70 11.08 -11.52
C TYR A 242 35.56 11.98 -12.05
N LYS A 243 35.00 11.60 -13.20
CA LYS A 243 33.85 12.27 -13.82
C LYS A 243 32.80 11.21 -14.12
N LEU A 244 31.55 11.50 -13.71
CA LEU A 244 30.42 10.62 -13.94
C LEU A 244 29.98 10.68 -15.42
N VAL A 245 29.79 9.52 -16.05
CA VAL A 245 29.32 9.36 -17.43
C VAL A 245 27.88 8.86 -17.46
N ALA A 246 27.58 7.85 -16.64
CA ALA A 246 26.27 7.27 -16.52
C ALA A 246 26.00 6.88 -15.07
N LEU A 247 24.73 6.93 -14.67
CA LEU A 247 24.25 6.51 -13.36
C LEU A 247 22.80 6.07 -13.50
N GLU A 248 22.47 4.89 -13.03
CA GLU A 248 21.12 4.41 -12.95
C GLU A 248 20.94 3.43 -11.80
N GLY A 249 19.74 3.33 -11.26
CA GLY A 249 19.44 2.34 -10.24
C GLY A 249 17.98 2.29 -9.86
N GLY A 250 17.60 1.14 -9.30
CA GLY A 250 16.24 0.78 -8.96
C GLY A 250 15.44 0.22 -10.14
N ALA A 251 14.35 -0.48 -9.82
CA ALA A 251 13.45 -1.11 -10.80
C ALA A 251 12.02 -0.52 -10.75
N ARG A 252 11.58 -0.14 -9.54
CA ARG A 252 10.25 0.45 -9.28
C ARG A 252 10.35 1.48 -8.16
N GLU A 253 9.51 2.50 -8.22
CA GLU A 253 9.48 3.57 -7.19
C GLU A 253 9.12 3.04 -5.80
N THR A 254 8.21 2.08 -5.75
CA THR A 254 7.71 1.49 -4.50
C THR A 254 8.51 0.29 -3.99
N ALA A 255 9.68 0.02 -4.59
CA ALA A 255 10.58 -1.06 -4.16
C ALA A 255 11.90 -0.52 -3.62
N ILE A 256 12.47 -1.17 -2.60
CA ILE A 256 13.85 -0.96 -2.17
C ILE A 256 14.75 -1.36 -3.33
N ALA A 257 15.64 -0.47 -3.78
CA ALA A 257 16.42 -0.67 -5.01
C ALA A 257 17.38 -1.87 -4.90
N PRO A 258 17.20 -2.92 -5.74
CA PRO A 258 18.05 -4.13 -5.67
C PRO A 258 19.37 -4.01 -6.44
N ILE A 259 19.45 -3.03 -7.32
CA ILE A 259 20.59 -2.84 -8.22
C ILE A 259 20.83 -1.36 -8.50
N ALA A 260 22.10 -0.98 -8.60
CA ALA A 260 22.53 0.31 -9.11
C ALA A 260 23.83 0.16 -9.89
N SER A 261 24.01 0.97 -10.92
CA SER A 261 25.22 0.98 -11.74
C SER A 261 25.68 2.37 -12.11
N CYS A 262 26.98 2.56 -12.26
CA CYS A 262 27.53 3.79 -12.83
C CYS A 262 28.70 3.50 -13.77
N VAL A 263 28.96 4.46 -14.67
CA VAL A 263 30.19 4.53 -15.48
C VAL A 263 30.87 5.86 -15.16
N ILE A 264 32.12 5.79 -14.81
CA ILE A 264 32.96 6.97 -14.52
C ILE A 264 34.22 6.97 -15.39
N LEU A 265 34.75 8.14 -15.67
CA LEU A 265 36.11 8.32 -16.23
C LEU A 265 37.07 8.70 -15.12
N ALA A 266 38.18 8.02 -15.05
CA ALA A 266 39.25 8.29 -14.09
C ALA A 266 40.64 8.32 -14.77
N ASP A 267 41.52 9.14 -14.22
CA ASP A 267 42.92 9.17 -14.63
C ASP A 267 43.65 7.94 -14.08
N ASP A 268 43.37 7.55 -12.84
CA ASP A 268 43.87 6.32 -12.21
C ASP A 268 42.67 5.34 -12.00
N ALA A 269 42.36 4.60 -13.05
CA ALA A 269 41.30 3.61 -13.02
C ALA A 269 41.58 2.44 -12.06
N ALA A 270 42.83 2.08 -11.86
CA ALA A 270 43.21 1.00 -10.95
C ALA A 270 42.90 1.37 -9.49
N ALA A 271 43.25 2.58 -9.07
CA ALA A 271 42.93 3.08 -7.74
C ALA A 271 41.42 3.14 -7.50
N VAL A 272 40.63 3.56 -8.51
CA VAL A 272 39.16 3.59 -8.42
C VAL A 272 38.56 2.19 -8.27
N VAL A 273 39.00 1.23 -9.09
CA VAL A 273 38.56 -0.17 -9.00
C VAL A 273 38.88 -0.75 -7.63
N GLN A 274 40.12 -0.58 -7.17
CA GLN A 274 40.57 -1.06 -5.86
C GLN A 274 39.68 -0.49 -4.74
N LYS A 275 39.47 0.84 -4.72
CA LYS A 275 38.67 1.52 -3.70
C LYS A 275 37.22 1.08 -3.74
N ALA A 276 36.63 0.90 -4.94
CA ALA A 276 35.23 0.43 -5.08
C ALA A 276 35.07 -1.00 -4.52
N LEU A 277 36.02 -1.90 -4.78
CA LEU A 277 36.00 -3.25 -4.23
C LEU A 277 36.21 -3.28 -2.71
N GLU A 278 37.09 -2.44 -2.17
CA GLU A 278 37.27 -2.26 -0.72
C GLU A 278 35.97 -1.80 -0.05
N LEU A 279 35.28 -0.81 -0.63
CA LEU A 279 33.98 -0.36 -0.14
C LEU A 279 32.92 -1.46 -0.25
N GLY A 280 32.95 -2.24 -1.33
CA GLY A 280 32.08 -3.40 -1.50
C GLY A 280 32.24 -4.42 -0.37
N ALA A 281 33.49 -4.69 0.04
CA ALA A 281 33.76 -5.59 1.17
C ALA A 281 33.25 -5.00 2.51
N VAL A 282 33.29 -3.67 2.68
CA VAL A 282 32.71 -2.98 3.84
C VAL A 282 31.18 -3.15 3.84
N PHE A 283 30.53 -2.85 2.72
CA PHE A 283 29.05 -2.99 2.59
C PHE A 283 28.61 -4.42 2.83
N ALA A 284 29.27 -5.41 2.23
CA ALA A 284 28.97 -6.83 2.44
C ALA A 284 29.08 -7.25 3.91
N LYS A 285 29.98 -6.64 4.67
CA LYS A 285 30.09 -6.88 6.11
C LYS A 285 28.98 -6.19 6.91
N GLU A 286 28.64 -4.94 6.57
CA GLU A 286 27.59 -4.16 7.24
C GLU A 286 26.21 -4.83 7.08
N TYR A 287 25.93 -5.41 5.92
CA TYR A 287 24.64 -6.02 5.58
C TYR A 287 24.68 -7.56 5.49
N ALA A 288 25.68 -8.23 6.09
CA ALA A 288 25.88 -9.67 5.95
C ALA A 288 24.64 -10.52 6.28
N THR A 289 23.81 -10.08 7.20
CA THR A 289 22.60 -10.80 7.64
C THR A 289 21.43 -10.59 6.69
N THR A 290 21.21 -9.36 6.22
CA THR A 290 20.03 -8.99 5.42
C THR A 290 20.27 -9.12 3.92
N GLU A 291 21.55 -9.06 3.48
CA GLU A 291 21.95 -9.09 2.07
C GLU A 291 23.10 -10.09 1.81
N PRO A 292 22.90 -11.39 2.06
CA PRO A 292 23.98 -12.39 1.97
C PRO A 292 24.53 -12.57 0.55
N ASN A 293 23.79 -12.13 -0.49
CA ASN A 293 24.19 -12.27 -1.90
C ASN A 293 24.66 -10.96 -2.52
N MET A 294 24.80 -9.88 -1.73
CA MET A 294 25.25 -8.58 -2.23
C MET A 294 26.66 -8.63 -2.77
N VAL A 295 26.83 -8.07 -3.97
CA VAL A 295 28.13 -7.96 -4.64
C VAL A 295 28.32 -6.55 -5.17
N VAL A 296 29.51 -6.00 -4.99
CA VAL A 296 30.00 -4.81 -5.70
C VAL A 296 31.04 -5.24 -6.72
N ASP A 297 30.72 -5.12 -7.99
CA ASP A 297 31.62 -5.35 -9.10
C ASP A 297 32.23 -4.01 -9.58
N ALA A 298 33.52 -4.00 -9.88
CA ALA A 298 34.18 -2.86 -10.49
C ALA A 298 35.22 -3.33 -11.51
N ALA A 299 35.17 -2.76 -12.72
CA ALA A 299 36.08 -3.14 -13.78
C ALA A 299 36.54 -1.93 -14.60
N ALA A 300 37.83 -1.83 -14.87
CA ALA A 300 38.37 -0.88 -15.82
C ALA A 300 38.14 -1.36 -17.26
N GLY A 301 37.73 -0.45 -18.12
CA GLY A 301 37.64 -0.65 -19.57
C GLY A 301 38.71 0.14 -20.32
N ASP A 302 38.37 0.54 -21.54
CA ASP A 302 39.30 1.26 -22.40
C ASP A 302 39.37 2.76 -22.06
N THR A 303 40.53 3.39 -22.36
CA THR A 303 40.67 4.83 -22.37
C THR A 303 39.93 5.39 -23.58
N ARG A 304 39.04 6.34 -23.32
CA ARG A 304 38.17 6.92 -24.35
C ARG A 304 37.84 8.38 -24.07
N THR A 305 37.45 9.10 -25.12
CA THR A 305 36.90 10.46 -25.03
C THR A 305 35.40 10.38 -25.18
N VAL A 306 34.65 10.79 -24.15
CA VAL A 306 33.19 10.77 -24.13
C VAL A 306 32.64 11.99 -23.38
N SER A 307 31.36 12.27 -23.56
CA SER A 307 30.65 13.26 -22.78
C SER A 307 30.51 12.76 -21.33
N ALA A 308 31.00 13.55 -20.37
CA ALA A 308 30.94 13.25 -18.93
C ALA A 308 30.56 14.49 -18.14
N LEU A 309 30.01 14.33 -16.95
CA LEU A 309 29.72 15.44 -16.05
C LEU A 309 30.98 16.25 -15.76
N THR A 310 30.82 17.56 -15.56
CA THR A 310 31.89 18.37 -14.99
C THR A 310 32.31 17.83 -13.62
N CYS A 311 33.53 18.08 -13.16
CA CYS A 311 33.95 17.68 -11.80
C CYS A 311 33.03 18.30 -10.71
N ALA A 312 32.56 19.52 -10.95
CA ALA A 312 31.65 20.21 -10.03
C ALA A 312 30.28 19.48 -9.93
N ASP A 313 29.69 19.11 -11.08
CA ASP A 313 28.40 18.44 -11.10
C ASP A 313 28.52 16.98 -10.64
N THR A 314 29.62 16.28 -10.93
CA THR A 314 29.93 14.96 -10.37
C THR A 314 29.90 14.99 -8.83
N LYS A 315 30.60 15.94 -8.20
CA LYS A 315 30.62 16.12 -6.75
C LYS A 315 29.24 16.54 -6.20
N LYS A 316 28.50 17.38 -6.94
CA LYS A 316 27.18 17.83 -6.57
C LYS A 316 26.19 16.65 -6.51
N VAL A 317 26.17 15.79 -7.54
CA VAL A 317 25.36 14.60 -7.61
C VAL A 317 25.68 13.66 -6.44
N ALA A 318 26.95 13.35 -6.21
CA ALA A 318 27.37 12.47 -5.11
C ALA A 318 26.92 13.01 -3.74
N LYS A 319 27.12 14.31 -3.47
CA LYS A 319 26.70 14.96 -2.21
C LYS A 319 25.19 14.99 -2.04
N MET A 320 24.43 15.25 -3.10
CA MET A 320 22.98 15.21 -3.05
C MET A 320 22.48 13.81 -2.69
N LEU A 321 22.98 12.76 -3.34
CA LEU A 321 22.60 11.38 -3.05
C LEU A 321 22.87 10.97 -1.60
N VAL A 322 23.99 11.40 -1.02
CA VAL A 322 24.32 11.14 0.39
C VAL A 322 23.39 11.91 1.35
N ALA A 323 22.96 13.11 0.97
CA ALA A 323 22.13 13.96 1.80
C ALA A 323 20.63 13.54 1.80
N LEU A 324 20.16 12.86 0.73
CA LEU A 324 18.78 12.41 0.65
C LEU A 324 18.43 11.43 1.78
N PRO A 325 17.31 11.65 2.49
CA PRO A 325 16.86 10.68 3.49
C PRO A 325 16.39 9.39 2.83
N ASP A 326 16.65 8.28 3.50
CA ASP A 326 16.20 6.94 3.07
C ASP A 326 15.87 6.07 4.28
N SER A 327 15.07 4.99 4.08
CA SER A 327 14.69 4.01 5.08
C SER A 327 13.75 4.58 6.16
N VAL A 328 13.69 3.93 7.33
CA VAL A 328 12.87 4.35 8.48
C VAL A 328 13.35 5.69 9.01
N GLN A 329 12.43 6.63 9.16
CA GLN A 329 12.70 7.96 9.71
C GLN A 329 12.22 8.09 11.15
N GLU A 330 11.06 7.49 11.46
CA GLU A 330 10.46 7.49 12.80
C GLU A 330 9.73 6.16 13.05
N MET A 331 9.86 5.62 14.26
CA MET A 331 9.06 4.51 14.75
C MET A 331 7.87 5.04 15.54
N SER A 332 6.74 4.32 15.53
CA SER A 332 5.58 4.67 16.35
C SER A 332 5.92 4.48 17.84
N VAL A 333 5.57 5.50 18.65
CA VAL A 333 5.69 5.41 20.11
C VAL A 333 4.48 4.73 20.73
N ASP A 334 3.33 4.78 20.06
CA ASP A 334 2.07 4.23 20.54
C ASP A 334 1.92 2.73 20.19
N MET A 335 2.58 2.30 19.11
CA MET A 335 2.55 0.91 18.62
C MET A 335 4.00 0.41 18.45
N PRO A 336 4.59 -0.22 19.48
CA PRO A 336 5.97 -0.71 19.41
C PRO A 336 6.19 -1.69 18.26
N GLY A 337 7.24 -1.46 17.47
CA GLY A 337 7.56 -2.27 16.29
C GLY A 337 6.99 -1.74 14.97
N LEU A 338 6.02 -0.83 15.01
CA LEU A 338 5.46 -0.21 13.82
C LEU A 338 6.34 0.95 13.32
N VAL A 339 6.60 0.98 12.02
CA VAL A 339 7.17 2.17 11.36
C VAL A 339 6.10 3.25 11.25
N GLN A 340 6.35 4.43 11.80
CA GLN A 340 5.46 5.58 11.66
C GLN A 340 5.74 6.35 10.36
N THR A 341 7.02 6.62 10.08
CA THR A 341 7.45 7.43 8.94
C THR A 341 8.67 6.81 8.27
N SER A 342 8.63 6.68 6.96
CA SER A 342 9.74 6.18 6.14
C SER A 342 9.83 6.94 4.82
N THR A 343 10.98 6.81 4.16
CA THR A 343 11.16 7.22 2.77
C THR A 343 12.11 6.25 2.08
N ASN A 344 11.95 6.05 0.78
CA ASN A 344 12.73 5.10 -0.01
C ASN A 344 13.19 5.73 -1.31
N LEU A 345 14.48 5.76 -1.56
CA LEU A 345 15.06 6.17 -2.85
C LEU A 345 14.90 5.03 -3.87
N GLY A 346 13.71 4.96 -4.50
CA GLY A 346 13.33 3.84 -5.37
C GLY A 346 14.04 3.84 -6.73
N LEU A 347 14.15 5.01 -7.36
CA LEU A 347 14.74 5.16 -8.69
C LEU A 347 15.76 6.30 -8.72
N MET A 348 16.80 6.13 -9.52
CA MET A 348 17.70 7.23 -9.90
C MET A 348 18.22 7.03 -11.32
N LYS A 349 18.43 8.12 -12.05
CA LYS A 349 18.97 8.09 -13.41
C LYS A 349 19.65 9.39 -13.80
N LEU A 350 20.84 9.28 -14.37
CA LEU A 350 21.50 10.38 -15.06
C LEU A 350 21.05 10.39 -16.53
N THR A 351 20.44 11.48 -16.96
CA THR A 351 20.04 11.73 -18.36
C THR A 351 21.06 12.64 -19.03
N ASP A 352 20.85 13.01 -20.29
CA ASP A 352 21.75 13.90 -21.06
C ASP A 352 21.80 15.33 -20.52
N SER A 353 20.87 15.72 -19.65
CA SER A 353 20.75 17.08 -19.11
C SER A 353 20.59 17.16 -17.59
N ASP A 354 20.13 16.06 -16.97
CA ASP A 354 19.69 16.10 -15.59
C ASP A 354 20.05 14.83 -14.84
N MET A 355 20.30 14.97 -13.54
CA MET A 355 20.18 13.84 -12.59
C MET A 355 18.77 13.81 -12.05
N THR A 356 18.05 12.72 -12.30
CA THR A 356 16.68 12.50 -11.82
C THR A 356 16.62 11.39 -10.77
N PHE A 357 15.69 11.50 -9.84
CA PHE A 357 15.42 10.44 -8.87
C PHE A 357 13.95 10.48 -8.42
N SER A 358 13.48 9.39 -7.83
CA SER A 358 12.18 9.31 -7.19
C SER A 358 12.31 8.69 -5.81
N THR A 359 11.69 9.35 -4.80
CA THR A 359 11.51 8.79 -3.47
C THR A 359 10.03 8.60 -3.17
N THR A 360 9.68 7.49 -2.53
CA THR A 360 8.34 7.26 -1.98
C THR A 360 8.40 7.44 -0.48
N THR A 361 7.66 8.43 0.05
CA THR A 361 7.57 8.72 1.48
C THR A 361 6.23 8.23 2.02
N ARG A 362 6.25 7.55 3.17
CA ARG A 362 5.07 7.03 3.85
C ARG A 362 5.04 7.48 5.30
N SER A 363 3.83 7.81 5.80
CA SER A 363 3.62 8.10 7.22
C SER A 363 2.15 7.99 7.60
N SER A 364 1.86 7.48 8.78
CA SER A 364 0.52 7.57 9.38
C SER A 364 0.19 9.00 9.86
N MET A 365 1.23 9.87 9.98
CA MET A 365 1.10 11.27 10.38
C MET A 365 1.33 12.18 9.18
N THR A 366 0.29 12.87 8.70
CA THR A 366 0.35 13.77 7.54
C THR A 366 1.47 14.83 7.67
N THR A 367 1.61 15.45 8.84
CA THR A 367 2.64 16.46 9.09
C THR A 367 4.07 15.92 9.04
N GLN A 368 4.29 14.67 9.45
CA GLN A 368 5.59 14.01 9.34
C GLN A 368 5.90 13.66 7.88
N LYS A 369 4.91 13.20 7.11
CA LYS A 369 5.03 12.97 5.66
C LYS A 369 5.47 14.24 4.95
N GLU A 370 4.76 15.35 5.19
CA GLU A 370 5.08 16.66 4.62
C GLU A 370 6.47 17.17 5.04
N TRP A 371 6.90 16.87 6.26
CA TRP A 371 8.23 17.23 6.74
C TRP A 371 9.33 16.51 5.96
N ILE A 372 9.18 15.22 5.65
CA ILE A 372 10.15 14.50 4.80
C ILE A 372 10.16 15.06 3.38
N VAL A 373 8.99 15.34 2.79
CA VAL A 373 8.90 16.03 1.48
C VAL A 373 9.67 17.35 1.50
N ARG A 374 9.52 18.14 2.56
CA ARG A 374 10.24 19.41 2.73
C ARG A 374 11.75 19.20 2.84
N LYS A 375 12.21 18.19 3.58
CA LYS A 375 13.64 17.83 3.65
C LYS A 375 14.21 17.52 2.26
N VAL A 376 13.55 16.63 1.50
CA VAL A 376 13.98 16.28 0.14
C VAL A 376 14.02 17.51 -0.74
N ARG A 377 12.96 18.32 -0.76
CA ARG A 377 12.88 19.58 -1.51
C ARG A 377 14.04 20.51 -1.18
N THR A 378 14.28 20.76 0.11
CA THR A 378 15.37 21.63 0.57
C THR A 378 16.75 21.17 0.07
N ILE A 379 17.02 19.86 0.13
CA ILE A 379 18.29 19.28 -0.34
C ILE A 379 18.47 19.50 -1.84
N VAL A 380 17.41 19.25 -2.63
CA VAL A 380 17.45 19.42 -4.08
C VAL A 380 17.60 20.89 -4.49
N GLU A 381 16.87 21.79 -3.83
CA GLU A 381 16.97 23.24 -4.08
C GLU A 381 18.35 23.80 -3.70
N LEU A 382 18.94 23.36 -2.58
CA LEU A 382 20.32 23.71 -2.21
C LEU A 382 21.35 23.21 -3.24
N ALA A 383 21.08 22.12 -3.92
CA ALA A 383 21.90 21.62 -5.03
C ALA A 383 21.64 22.37 -6.35
N GLY A 384 20.60 23.23 -6.43
CA GLY A 384 20.19 23.96 -7.62
C GLY A 384 19.23 23.21 -8.53
N GLY A 385 18.49 22.25 -8.00
CA GLY A 385 17.47 21.48 -8.68
C GLY A 385 16.05 21.88 -8.30
N GLU A 386 15.08 21.10 -8.78
CA GLU A 386 13.65 21.27 -8.53
C GLU A 386 12.99 19.95 -8.13
N VAL A 387 11.82 20.02 -7.49
CA VAL A 387 11.06 18.88 -7.02
C VAL A 387 9.61 18.99 -7.45
N THR A 388 9.08 17.92 -8.01
CA THR A 388 7.63 17.69 -8.20
C THR A 388 7.13 16.63 -7.22
N VAL A 389 5.84 16.71 -6.90
CA VAL A 389 5.18 15.80 -5.93
C VAL A 389 3.92 15.26 -6.57
N ASP A 390 3.73 13.95 -6.52
CA ASP A 390 2.53 13.27 -7.03
C ASP A 390 2.12 12.09 -6.14
N GLY A 391 0.95 11.48 -6.43
CA GLY A 391 0.48 10.29 -5.72
C GLY A 391 0.29 10.51 -4.22
N ASN A 392 -0.08 11.74 -3.81
CA ASN A 392 -0.28 12.07 -2.40
C ASN A 392 -1.63 11.55 -1.90
N TYR A 393 -1.60 10.72 -0.86
CA TYR A 393 -2.79 10.28 -0.12
C TYR A 393 -2.53 10.34 1.39
N PRO A 394 -3.58 10.59 2.21
CA PRO A 394 -3.45 10.72 3.65
C PRO A 394 -3.22 9.38 4.34
N GLY A 395 -2.66 9.43 5.54
CA GLY A 395 -2.60 8.31 6.47
C GLY A 395 -3.74 8.35 7.48
N TRP A 396 -3.86 7.28 8.21
CA TRP A 396 -4.76 7.15 9.36
C TRP A 396 -3.92 6.97 10.62
N ALA A 397 -3.88 8.02 11.44
CA ALA A 397 -3.13 7.99 12.69
C ALA A 397 -3.82 7.11 13.73
N TYR A 398 -3.03 6.38 14.52
CA TYR A 398 -3.56 5.57 15.62
C TYR A 398 -4.28 6.44 16.66
N ASN A 399 -5.50 6.05 17.02
CA ASN A 399 -6.27 6.67 18.10
C ASN A 399 -6.26 5.76 19.35
N PRO A 400 -5.49 6.08 20.40
CA PRO A 400 -5.47 5.27 21.62
C PRO A 400 -6.82 5.25 22.37
N HIS A 401 -7.69 6.26 22.11
CA HIS A 401 -8.99 6.44 22.76
C HIS A 401 -10.18 6.07 21.87
N SER A 402 -9.98 5.19 20.89
CA SER A 402 -11.03 4.73 19.98
C SER A 402 -12.09 3.91 20.72
N VAL A 403 -13.33 4.40 20.71
CA VAL A 403 -14.49 3.71 21.29
C VAL A 403 -14.88 2.51 20.44
N VAL A 404 -14.80 2.63 19.11
CA VAL A 404 -15.09 1.52 18.18
C VAL A 404 -14.11 0.37 18.39
N LYS A 405 -12.81 0.65 18.44
CA LYS A 405 -11.77 -0.34 18.73
C LYS A 405 -12.05 -1.08 20.05
N ASP A 406 -12.29 -0.31 21.13
CA ASP A 406 -12.50 -0.89 22.44
C ASP A 406 -13.77 -1.77 22.47
N THR A 407 -14.84 -1.35 21.77
CA THR A 407 -16.06 -2.15 21.62
C THR A 407 -15.79 -3.47 20.88
N VAL A 408 -15.04 -3.43 19.78
CA VAL A 408 -14.66 -4.65 19.01
C VAL A 408 -13.84 -5.59 19.87
N LEU A 409 -12.82 -5.09 20.60
CA LEU A 409 -11.98 -5.89 21.50
C LEU A 409 -12.81 -6.60 22.58
N VAL A 410 -13.73 -5.88 23.21
CA VAL A 410 -14.63 -6.45 24.22
C VAL A 410 -15.54 -7.52 23.62
N CYS A 411 -16.17 -7.26 22.47
CA CYS A 411 -17.04 -8.23 21.79
C CYS A 411 -16.27 -9.47 21.36
N TYR A 412 -15.07 -9.32 20.82
CA TYR A 412 -14.24 -10.45 20.39
C TYR A 412 -13.88 -11.36 21.57
N LYS A 413 -13.47 -10.78 22.69
CA LYS A 413 -13.16 -11.53 23.92
C LYS A 413 -14.39 -12.24 24.48
N GLU A 414 -15.55 -11.57 24.54
CA GLU A 414 -16.80 -12.16 25.04
C GLU A 414 -17.27 -13.34 24.18
N LEU A 415 -17.16 -13.23 22.85
CA LEU A 415 -17.61 -14.26 21.91
C LEU A 415 -16.68 -15.48 21.82
N PHE A 416 -15.37 -15.25 21.84
CA PHE A 416 -14.40 -16.28 21.48
C PHE A 416 -13.44 -16.66 22.63
N GLY A 417 -13.50 -15.95 23.76
CA GLY A 417 -12.62 -16.21 24.92
C GLY A 417 -11.13 -15.93 24.67
N LYS A 418 -10.83 -15.18 23.61
CA LYS A 418 -9.47 -14.80 23.19
C LYS A 418 -9.35 -13.28 23.12
N GLU A 419 -8.14 -12.76 23.31
CA GLU A 419 -7.82 -11.35 23.00
C GLU A 419 -7.59 -11.22 21.51
N ALA A 420 -8.15 -10.17 20.91
CA ALA A 420 -7.78 -9.76 19.55
C ALA A 420 -6.51 -8.91 19.59
N THR A 421 -5.76 -8.89 18.50
CA THR A 421 -4.54 -8.10 18.34
C THR A 421 -4.88 -6.75 17.71
N VAL A 422 -4.34 -5.66 18.26
CA VAL A 422 -4.38 -4.34 17.62
C VAL A 422 -3.12 -4.19 16.79
N ASP A 423 -3.28 -3.90 15.51
CA ASP A 423 -2.19 -3.81 14.55
C ASP A 423 -2.37 -2.59 13.62
N ALA A 424 -1.37 -2.35 12.78
CA ALA A 424 -1.36 -1.29 11.80
C ALA A 424 -0.51 -1.67 10.60
N VAL A 425 -0.82 -1.12 9.43
CA VAL A 425 -0.07 -1.39 8.21
C VAL A 425 0.68 -0.15 7.72
N HIS A 426 1.96 -0.32 7.37
CA HIS A 426 2.75 0.76 6.77
C HIS A 426 2.53 0.84 5.23
N ALA A 427 1.26 0.75 4.83
CA ALA A 427 0.73 0.90 3.47
C ALA A 427 -0.60 1.67 3.54
N GLY A 428 -1.16 2.06 2.39
CA GLY A 428 -2.44 2.77 2.34
C GLY A 428 -3.61 1.80 2.38
N ILE A 429 -4.69 2.21 3.07
CA ILE A 429 -6.04 1.64 2.98
C ILE A 429 -7.05 2.78 2.99
N GLU A 430 -8.28 2.55 2.54
CA GLU A 430 -9.31 3.58 2.39
C GLU A 430 -9.64 4.33 3.69
N CYS A 431 -9.45 3.68 4.86
CA CYS A 431 -9.60 4.33 6.17
C CYS A 431 -8.78 5.62 6.31
N GLY A 432 -7.62 5.72 5.63
CA GLY A 432 -6.82 6.94 5.59
C GLY A 432 -7.54 8.10 4.94
N LEU A 433 -8.20 7.87 3.81
CA LEU A 433 -8.98 8.87 3.07
C LEU A 433 -10.19 9.34 3.88
N PHE A 434 -10.91 8.41 4.50
CA PHE A 434 -12.08 8.75 5.32
C PHE A 434 -11.69 9.49 6.60
N SER A 435 -10.60 9.11 7.25
CA SER A 435 -10.10 9.79 8.45
C SER A 435 -9.64 11.23 8.19
N ASP A 436 -9.16 11.51 6.98
CA ASP A 436 -8.79 12.87 6.55
C ASP A 436 -10.03 13.72 6.20
N SER A 437 -11.04 13.08 5.59
CA SER A 437 -12.22 13.76 5.02
C SER A 437 -13.38 13.91 6.01
N ILE A 438 -13.51 13.02 7.01
CA ILE A 438 -14.58 13.05 8.01
C ILE A 438 -13.99 13.50 9.36
N PRO A 439 -14.33 14.69 9.84
CA PRO A 439 -13.77 15.20 11.09
C PRO A 439 -14.07 14.30 12.30
N ASN A 440 -13.07 14.01 13.11
CA ASN A 440 -13.16 13.17 14.31
C ASN A 440 -13.70 11.75 14.05
N LEU A 441 -13.44 11.19 12.88
CA LEU A 441 -13.83 9.81 12.57
C LEU A 441 -13.09 8.85 13.52
N ASP A 442 -13.86 8.00 14.19
CA ASP A 442 -13.37 6.86 14.96
C ASP A 442 -13.50 5.59 14.11
N CYS A 443 -12.38 5.00 13.71
CA CYS A 443 -12.32 3.99 12.67
C CYS A 443 -11.55 2.75 13.15
N VAL A 444 -11.96 1.58 12.67
CA VAL A 444 -11.27 0.30 12.80
C VAL A 444 -11.50 -0.54 11.55
N SER A 445 -10.51 -1.36 11.14
CA SER A 445 -10.71 -2.35 10.09
C SER A 445 -10.59 -3.75 10.68
N ILE A 446 -11.52 -4.63 10.29
CA ILE A 446 -11.60 -6.04 10.63
C ILE A 446 -11.92 -6.86 9.38
N GLY A 447 -11.69 -8.15 9.40
CA GLY A 447 -12.08 -9.05 8.31
C GLY A 447 -11.89 -10.51 8.65
N PRO A 448 -12.37 -11.43 7.80
CA PRO A 448 -12.12 -12.85 7.93
C PRO A 448 -10.75 -13.24 7.43
N ASP A 449 -10.33 -14.48 7.73
CA ASP A 449 -9.11 -15.05 7.18
C ASP A 449 -9.26 -15.24 5.67
N MET A 450 -8.40 -14.58 4.92
CA MET A 450 -8.21 -14.74 3.48
C MET A 450 -6.73 -14.98 3.18
N GLY A 451 -6.43 -15.59 2.06
CA GLY A 451 -5.05 -15.77 1.65
C GLY A 451 -4.88 -15.80 0.14
N ASP A 452 -3.63 -15.60 -0.28
CA ASP A 452 -3.24 -15.52 -1.69
C ASP A 452 -4.09 -14.52 -2.51
N VAL A 453 -4.59 -13.45 -1.85
CA VAL A 453 -5.38 -12.39 -2.51
C VAL A 453 -4.64 -11.84 -3.73
N HIS A 454 -5.38 -11.32 -4.70
CA HIS A 454 -4.86 -10.83 -5.99
C HIS A 454 -4.17 -11.91 -6.85
N THR A 455 -4.41 -13.19 -6.58
CA THR A 455 -3.91 -14.30 -7.38
C THR A 455 -5.02 -15.32 -7.68
N PRO A 456 -4.84 -16.19 -8.69
CA PRO A 456 -5.79 -17.28 -8.93
C PRO A 456 -5.83 -18.38 -7.84
N ASN A 457 -5.01 -18.27 -6.81
CA ASN A 457 -5.02 -19.15 -5.63
C ASN A 457 -5.79 -18.54 -4.44
N GLU A 458 -6.38 -17.38 -4.62
CA GLU A 458 -7.16 -16.68 -3.60
C GLU A 458 -8.16 -17.60 -2.93
N HIS A 459 -8.27 -17.50 -1.62
CA HIS A 459 -9.18 -18.30 -0.81
C HIS A 459 -9.70 -17.54 0.41
N LEU A 460 -10.92 -17.91 0.81
CA LEU A 460 -11.65 -17.31 1.91
C LEU A 460 -12.13 -18.38 2.87
N SER A 461 -11.77 -18.30 4.17
CA SER A 461 -12.22 -19.25 5.19
C SER A 461 -13.71 -19.09 5.52
N ILE A 462 -14.45 -20.18 5.42
CA ILE A 462 -15.87 -20.25 5.76
C ILE A 462 -16.07 -20.04 7.26
N ALA A 463 -15.31 -20.72 8.09
CA ALA A 463 -15.44 -20.66 9.54
C ALA A 463 -15.02 -19.29 10.09
N SER A 464 -14.00 -18.66 9.51
CA SER A 464 -13.59 -17.30 9.88
C SER A 464 -14.62 -16.28 9.46
N THR A 465 -15.23 -16.42 8.27
CA THR A 465 -16.33 -15.58 7.82
C THR A 465 -17.53 -15.60 8.78
N GLU A 466 -17.92 -16.79 9.29
CA GLU A 466 -18.97 -16.93 10.30
C GLU A 466 -18.62 -16.15 11.57
N ARG A 467 -17.40 -16.32 12.07
CA ARG A 467 -16.98 -15.65 13.31
C ARG A 467 -16.90 -14.13 13.15
N THR A 468 -16.36 -13.66 12.03
CA THR A 468 -16.30 -12.20 11.73
C THR A 468 -17.69 -11.59 11.61
N TYR A 469 -18.64 -12.25 10.95
CA TYR A 469 -20.01 -11.79 10.87
C TYR A 469 -20.70 -11.74 12.25
N ARG A 470 -20.48 -12.75 13.09
CA ARG A 470 -20.99 -12.78 14.48
C ARG A 470 -20.39 -11.66 15.33
N LEU A 471 -19.08 -11.38 15.16
CA LEU A 471 -18.42 -10.24 15.81
C LEU A 471 -19.06 -8.92 15.38
N LEU A 472 -19.25 -8.72 14.09
CA LEU A 472 -19.86 -7.49 13.54
C LEU A 472 -21.28 -7.28 14.09
N CYS A 473 -22.12 -8.31 14.12
CA CYS A 473 -23.47 -8.25 14.73
C CYS A 473 -23.41 -7.91 16.22
N ALA A 474 -22.46 -8.49 16.98
CA ALA A 474 -22.32 -8.21 18.41
C ALA A 474 -21.85 -6.77 18.67
N VAL A 475 -20.94 -6.24 17.84
CA VAL A 475 -20.47 -4.85 17.91
C VAL A 475 -21.63 -3.90 17.66
N LEU A 476 -22.44 -4.12 16.61
CA LEU A 476 -23.64 -3.31 16.33
C LEU A 476 -24.63 -3.33 17.49
N ALA A 477 -24.91 -4.51 18.05
CA ALA A 477 -25.81 -4.64 19.20
C ALA A 477 -25.28 -3.95 20.47
N LYS A 478 -23.97 -3.81 20.63
CA LYS A 478 -23.34 -3.14 21.79
C LYS A 478 -23.18 -1.63 21.57
N SER A 479 -23.37 -1.13 20.37
CA SER A 479 -23.19 0.28 19.99
C SER A 479 -24.48 1.10 20.21
N LYS A 480 -24.93 1.15 21.46
CA LYS A 480 -26.16 1.82 21.87
C LYS A 480 -25.89 3.22 22.42
#